data_29e785618c72e5de5930583ab252f1ad
#
_entry.id   29e785618c72e5de5930583ab252f1ad
#
_cell.length_a   1.000
_cell.length_b   1.000
_cell.length_c   1.000
_cell.angle_alpha   90.00
_cell.angle_beta   90.00
_cell.angle_gamma   90.00
#
_symmetry.space_group_name_H-M   'P 1'
#
loop_
_entity.id
_entity.type
_entity.pdbx_description
1 polymer ?
#
loop_
_entity_poly.entity_id
_entity_poly.type
_entity_poly.pdbx_seq_one_letter_code
_entity_poly.pdbx_strand_id
1 'polypeptide(L)'
;MAKYYVWLDAGHSKATAGKRNTVANPDFFEYEFNNDIAVKLKKRLEEHGITVYLTNTTPNGADISLTKRANIANDKWKSLGKPSNAIFVSLHGNASTGAWAKARGVEVYHAGNASAKSKELALLLTNQIYNDVKAIDSGFKNRGRKSANFTVIYKALMKAVLIEHGFYDNKEDLALMQNHRNVFVEADCKAICKYFGITYKAPTVKKEEPKESFLVKIIYDGKEGLNIRAEANLTSKVVGQVYEGQVFTIVEVKNNMYKLKSGVGWISANSKYVKKM
;
A
#
# COMPACT_ATOMS: atom_id res chain seq x y z
N MET A 1 -21.64 -9.06 -20.85
CA MET A 1 -21.39 -8.88 -19.41
C MET A 1 -21.36 -7.40 -19.08
N ALA A 2 -21.88 -6.98 -17.93
CA ALA A 2 -21.78 -5.59 -17.49
C ALA A 2 -20.31 -5.21 -17.29
N LYS A 3 -19.90 -4.03 -17.80
CA LYS A 3 -18.54 -3.52 -17.57
C LYS A 3 -18.57 -2.61 -16.34
N TYR A 4 -17.59 -2.76 -15.45
CA TYR A 4 -17.40 -1.97 -14.23
C TYR A 4 -16.14 -1.13 -14.34
N TYR A 5 -16.17 0.10 -13.84
CA TYR A 5 -15.09 1.05 -13.97
C TYR A 5 -14.80 1.72 -12.62
N VAL A 6 -13.53 1.78 -12.26
CA VAL A 6 -13.04 2.44 -11.04
C VAL A 6 -11.94 3.43 -11.41
N TRP A 7 -12.07 4.66 -10.95
CA TRP A 7 -10.98 5.64 -10.94
C TRP A 7 -10.40 5.67 -9.53
N LEU A 8 -9.13 5.31 -9.39
CA LEU A 8 -8.39 5.44 -8.15
C LEU A 8 -7.55 6.70 -8.19
N ASP A 9 -7.74 7.55 -7.20
CA ASP A 9 -7.04 8.81 -7.03
C ASP A 9 -6.11 8.71 -5.81
N ALA A 10 -4.83 8.40 -6.04
CA ALA A 10 -3.83 8.43 -4.96
C ALA A 10 -3.56 9.88 -4.55
N GLY A 11 -3.93 10.23 -3.31
CA GLY A 11 -3.76 11.57 -2.78
C GLY A 11 -2.30 12.00 -2.70
N HIS A 12 -2.05 13.28 -2.92
CA HIS A 12 -0.75 13.93 -2.79
C HIS A 12 0.32 13.44 -3.78
N SER A 13 1.47 14.09 -3.73
CA SER A 13 2.71 13.69 -4.41
C SER A 13 3.90 13.97 -3.49
N LYS A 14 5.10 13.56 -3.90
CA LYS A 14 6.34 13.86 -3.17
C LYS A 14 6.54 15.37 -2.94
N ALA A 15 6.04 16.21 -3.85
CA ALA A 15 6.13 17.66 -3.76
C ALA A 15 5.10 18.30 -2.80
N THR A 16 4.09 17.54 -2.33
CA THR A 16 3.06 18.09 -1.41
C THR A 16 3.63 18.29 -0.02
N ALA A 17 3.74 19.54 0.41
CA ALA A 17 4.27 19.90 1.72
C ALA A 17 3.39 19.39 2.87
N GLY A 18 4.01 19.02 4.01
CA GLY A 18 3.33 18.71 5.27
C GLY A 18 2.58 17.37 5.33
N LYS A 19 2.53 16.60 4.25
CA LYS A 19 1.81 15.32 4.18
C LYS A 19 2.73 14.14 4.54
N ARG A 20 3.25 14.17 5.79
CA ARG A 20 4.24 13.21 6.28
C ARG A 20 4.32 13.21 7.80
N ASN A 21 4.91 12.12 8.34
CA ASN A 21 5.33 12.03 9.73
C ASN A 21 6.83 11.72 9.76
N THR A 22 7.65 12.71 10.14
CA THR A 22 9.12 12.62 10.20
C THR A 22 9.65 12.33 11.61
N VAL A 23 8.78 12.18 12.60
CA VAL A 23 9.14 11.65 13.92
C VAL A 23 8.92 10.14 14.02
N ALA A 24 8.38 9.54 12.94
CA ALA A 24 8.31 8.10 12.77
C ALA A 24 9.69 7.52 12.42
N ASN A 25 9.89 6.25 12.68
CA ASN A 25 11.08 5.54 12.24
C ASN A 25 10.66 4.19 11.60
N PRO A 26 10.81 4.03 10.27
CA PRO A 26 11.25 5.06 9.30
C PRO A 26 10.21 6.17 9.10
N ASP A 27 10.63 7.28 8.49
CA ASP A 27 9.73 8.37 8.08
C ASP A 27 8.54 7.83 7.28
N PHE A 28 7.37 8.44 7.49
CA PHE A 28 6.17 8.10 6.75
C PHE A 28 5.77 9.25 5.82
N PHE A 29 5.58 8.94 4.55
CA PHE A 29 5.08 9.86 3.54
C PHE A 29 3.71 9.41 3.05
N GLU A 30 2.70 10.27 3.21
CA GLU A 30 1.32 9.95 2.86
C GLU A 30 1.18 9.57 1.38
N TYR A 31 1.86 10.27 0.47
CA TYR A 31 1.80 9.97 -0.97
C TYR A 31 2.33 8.57 -1.33
N GLU A 32 3.35 8.08 -0.61
CA GLU A 32 3.87 6.72 -0.83
C GLU A 32 2.87 5.65 -0.40
N PHE A 33 2.23 5.86 0.73
CA PHE A 33 1.16 4.98 1.21
C PHE A 33 -0.01 4.98 0.22
N ASN A 34 -0.53 6.15 -0.15
CA ASN A 34 -1.66 6.29 -1.05
C ASN A 34 -1.40 5.66 -2.42
N ASN A 35 -0.19 5.87 -2.96
CA ASN A 35 0.21 5.28 -4.25
C ASN A 35 0.37 3.75 -4.17
N ASP A 36 0.97 3.23 -3.10
CA ASP A 36 1.12 1.78 -2.91
C ASP A 36 -0.25 1.09 -2.81
N ILE A 37 -1.19 1.67 -2.04
CA ILE A 37 -2.57 1.20 -1.98
C ILE A 37 -3.21 1.24 -3.37
N ALA A 38 -3.10 2.36 -4.10
CA ALA A 38 -3.74 2.51 -5.42
C ALA A 38 -3.23 1.48 -6.44
N VAL A 39 -1.92 1.25 -6.51
CA VAL A 39 -1.30 0.30 -7.45
C VAL A 39 -1.71 -1.14 -7.12
N LYS A 40 -1.68 -1.52 -5.85
CA LYS A 40 -2.08 -2.86 -5.41
C LYS A 40 -3.58 -3.08 -5.59
N LEU A 41 -4.41 -2.12 -5.21
CA LEU A 41 -5.87 -2.19 -5.36
C LEU A 41 -6.27 -2.26 -6.84
N LYS A 42 -5.61 -1.49 -7.71
CA LYS A 42 -5.81 -1.60 -9.16
C LYS A 42 -5.64 -3.04 -9.62
N LYS A 43 -4.52 -3.68 -9.28
CA LYS A 43 -4.24 -5.07 -9.64
C LYS A 43 -5.34 -6.00 -9.13
N ARG A 44 -5.73 -5.87 -7.85
CA ARG A 44 -6.77 -6.72 -7.24
C ARG A 44 -8.14 -6.54 -7.91
N LEU A 45 -8.53 -5.33 -8.23
CA LEU A 45 -9.80 -5.06 -8.92
C LEU A 45 -9.79 -5.59 -10.36
N GLU A 46 -8.68 -5.50 -11.07
CA GLU A 46 -8.52 -6.05 -12.43
C GLU A 46 -8.62 -7.58 -12.44
N GLU A 47 -8.14 -8.27 -11.40
CA GLU A 47 -8.33 -9.73 -11.22
C GLU A 47 -9.82 -10.11 -11.05
N HIS A 48 -10.69 -9.15 -10.69
CA HIS A 48 -12.15 -9.30 -10.60
C HIS A 48 -12.89 -8.81 -11.86
N GLY A 49 -12.18 -8.52 -12.95
CA GLY A 49 -12.77 -8.05 -14.22
C GLY A 49 -13.23 -6.60 -14.20
N ILE A 50 -12.76 -5.79 -13.25
CA ILE A 50 -13.05 -4.37 -13.14
C ILE A 50 -11.98 -3.59 -13.92
N THR A 51 -12.38 -2.66 -14.78
CA THR A 51 -11.43 -1.77 -15.47
C THR A 51 -11.04 -0.62 -14.55
N VAL A 52 -9.74 -0.41 -14.32
CA VAL A 52 -9.24 0.59 -13.37
C VAL A 52 -8.34 1.63 -14.04
N TYR A 53 -8.61 2.90 -13.76
CA TYR A 53 -7.82 4.05 -14.18
C TYR A 53 -7.22 4.75 -12.97
N LEU A 54 -5.97 5.23 -13.09
CA LEU A 54 -5.33 6.06 -12.06
C LEU A 54 -5.40 7.52 -12.49
N THR A 55 -5.74 8.44 -11.59
CA THR A 55 -5.76 9.89 -11.87
C THR A 55 -4.42 10.56 -11.56
N ASN A 56 -3.65 10.00 -10.62
CA ASN A 56 -2.30 10.42 -10.30
C ASN A 56 -1.31 9.36 -10.78
N THR A 57 -0.65 9.62 -11.90
CA THR A 57 0.33 8.72 -12.53
C THR A 57 1.78 9.14 -12.27
N THR A 58 2.00 10.26 -11.60
CA THR A 58 3.33 10.82 -11.31
C THR A 58 3.50 11.16 -9.83
N PRO A 59 3.36 10.19 -8.92
CA PRO A 59 3.40 10.47 -7.47
C PRO A 59 4.74 11.05 -7.00
N ASN A 60 5.82 10.75 -7.72
CA ASN A 60 7.17 11.28 -7.41
C ASN A 60 7.47 12.66 -8.03
N GLY A 61 6.55 13.18 -8.84
CA GLY A 61 6.67 14.45 -9.53
C GLY A 61 5.95 15.61 -8.83
N ALA A 62 5.63 16.65 -9.62
CA ALA A 62 4.83 17.78 -9.17
C ALA A 62 3.41 17.32 -8.77
N ASP A 63 2.83 18.01 -7.79
CA ASP A 63 1.46 17.72 -7.36
C ASP A 63 0.45 18.09 -8.46
N ILE A 64 -0.40 17.15 -8.80
CA ILE A 64 -1.52 17.35 -9.72
C ILE A 64 -2.66 17.99 -8.92
N SER A 65 -3.10 19.18 -9.29
CA SER A 65 -4.15 19.89 -8.55
C SER A 65 -5.44 19.06 -8.43
N LEU A 66 -6.16 19.22 -7.32
CA LEU A 66 -7.38 18.49 -7.02
C LEU A 66 -8.41 18.55 -8.15
N THR A 67 -8.60 19.75 -8.77
CA THR A 67 -9.47 19.94 -9.93
C THR A 67 -8.98 19.16 -11.14
N LYS A 68 -7.67 19.16 -11.41
CA LYS A 68 -7.10 18.43 -12.55
C LYS A 68 -7.28 16.92 -12.39
N ARG A 69 -7.11 16.37 -11.20
CA ARG A 69 -7.34 14.95 -10.91
C ARG A 69 -8.79 14.54 -11.14
N ALA A 70 -9.74 15.35 -10.66
CA ALA A 70 -11.16 15.13 -10.95
C ALA A 70 -11.47 15.20 -12.45
N ASN A 71 -10.88 16.17 -13.18
CA ASN A 71 -11.09 16.32 -14.62
C ASN A 71 -10.52 15.16 -15.43
N ILE A 72 -9.34 14.63 -15.07
CA ILE A 72 -8.76 13.41 -15.69
C ILE A 72 -9.80 12.26 -15.64
N ALA A 73 -10.41 12.05 -14.47
CA ALA A 73 -11.44 11.02 -14.33
C ALA A 73 -12.70 11.34 -15.15
N ASN A 74 -13.20 12.56 -15.08
CA ASN A 74 -14.41 13.02 -15.75
C ASN A 74 -14.29 12.91 -17.28
N ASP A 75 -13.16 13.33 -17.83
CA ASP A 75 -12.96 13.33 -19.29
C ASP A 75 -12.84 11.90 -19.82
N LYS A 76 -12.13 11.04 -19.10
CA LYS A 76 -12.10 9.62 -19.44
C LYS A 76 -13.48 8.97 -19.33
N TRP A 77 -14.25 9.26 -18.27
CA TRP A 77 -15.60 8.75 -18.09
C TRP A 77 -16.54 9.20 -19.23
N LYS A 78 -16.46 10.49 -19.65
CA LYS A 78 -17.21 11.00 -20.79
C LYS A 78 -16.84 10.27 -22.09
N SER A 79 -15.53 10.06 -22.34
CA SER A 79 -15.03 9.37 -23.54
C SER A 79 -15.49 7.90 -23.64
N LEU A 80 -15.82 7.29 -22.50
CA LEU A 80 -16.38 5.94 -22.42
C LEU A 80 -17.92 5.89 -22.55
N GLY A 81 -18.58 7.02 -22.87
CA GLY A 81 -20.03 7.09 -22.97
C GLY A 81 -20.75 7.19 -21.63
N LYS A 82 -20.09 7.69 -20.60
CA LYS A 82 -20.65 7.93 -19.25
C LYS A 82 -21.24 6.66 -18.60
N PRO A 83 -20.49 5.57 -18.46
CA PRO A 83 -21.00 4.32 -17.93
C PRO A 83 -21.60 4.50 -16.53
N SER A 84 -22.78 3.89 -16.31
CA SER A 84 -23.48 3.97 -15.03
C SER A 84 -22.78 3.19 -13.91
N ASN A 85 -22.06 2.10 -14.26
CA ASN A 85 -21.28 1.27 -13.33
C ASN A 85 -19.86 1.84 -13.14
N ALA A 86 -19.77 3.09 -12.75
CA ALA A 86 -18.54 3.85 -12.59
C ALA A 86 -18.47 4.48 -11.20
N ILE A 87 -17.29 4.38 -10.55
CA ILE A 87 -17.01 5.02 -9.26
C ILE A 87 -15.63 5.70 -9.27
N PHE A 88 -15.51 6.73 -8.46
CA PHE A 88 -14.26 7.43 -8.15
C PHE A 88 -13.92 7.23 -6.67
N VAL A 89 -12.71 6.78 -6.38
CA VAL A 89 -12.24 6.51 -5.02
C VAL A 89 -10.91 7.22 -4.81
N SER A 90 -10.91 8.25 -3.97
CA SER A 90 -9.69 8.94 -3.55
C SER A 90 -9.14 8.28 -2.29
N LEU A 91 -7.83 8.00 -2.28
CA LEU A 91 -7.14 7.21 -1.26
C LEU A 91 -6.19 8.10 -0.48
N HIS A 92 -6.35 8.15 0.83
CA HIS A 92 -5.59 9.00 1.74
C HIS A 92 -5.24 8.30 3.06
N GLY A 93 -4.21 8.82 3.71
CA GLY A 93 -3.96 8.67 5.14
C GLY A 93 -4.25 9.97 5.85
N ASN A 94 -4.85 9.90 7.03
CA ASN A 94 -5.29 11.04 7.81
C ASN A 94 -4.22 11.54 8.79
N ALA A 95 -4.36 12.79 9.22
CA ALA A 95 -3.66 13.35 10.37
C ALA A 95 -4.56 14.37 11.06
N SER A 96 -4.44 14.52 12.37
CA SER A 96 -5.26 15.46 13.16
C SER A 96 -4.50 16.70 13.60
N THR A 97 -3.28 16.57 14.09
CA THR A 97 -2.54 17.68 14.73
C THR A 97 -1.12 17.85 14.22
N GLY A 98 -0.60 16.92 13.41
CA GLY A 98 0.80 16.91 12.96
C GLY A 98 1.84 16.52 14.02
N ALA A 99 1.39 16.26 15.26
CA ALA A 99 2.16 15.65 16.35
C ALA A 99 1.47 14.33 16.74
N TRP A 100 2.07 13.54 17.64
CA TRP A 100 1.41 12.31 18.10
C TRP A 100 0.04 12.59 18.73
N ALA A 101 -1.00 12.00 18.13
CA ALA A 101 -2.40 12.24 18.47
C ALA A 101 -3.13 10.98 18.92
N LYS A 102 -4.27 11.17 19.62
CA LYS A 102 -5.14 10.07 20.06
C LYS A 102 -6.16 9.65 19.00
N ALA A 103 -6.41 10.51 18.00
CA ALA A 103 -7.35 10.19 16.93
C ALA A 103 -6.84 9.00 16.12
N ARG A 104 -7.71 7.99 15.88
CA ARG A 104 -7.37 6.80 15.12
C ARG A 104 -8.59 6.16 14.46
N GLY A 105 -8.34 5.35 13.43
CA GLY A 105 -9.37 4.59 12.74
C GLY A 105 -9.73 5.11 11.36
N VAL A 106 -10.61 4.39 10.67
CA VAL A 106 -11.04 4.70 9.32
C VAL A 106 -12.23 5.66 9.30
N GLU A 107 -12.22 6.59 8.35
CA GLU A 107 -13.38 7.40 7.98
C GLU A 107 -13.47 7.54 6.46
N VAL A 108 -14.69 7.52 5.91
CA VAL A 108 -14.90 7.65 4.46
C VAL A 108 -15.85 8.81 4.17
N TYR A 109 -15.41 9.70 3.31
CA TYR A 109 -16.16 10.91 2.96
C TYR A 109 -16.89 10.78 1.64
N HIS A 110 -18.09 11.37 1.59
CA HIS A 110 -18.83 11.69 0.38
C HIS A 110 -19.13 13.18 0.30
N ALA A 111 -19.40 13.73 -0.87
CA ALA A 111 -19.80 15.13 -1.00
C ALA A 111 -21.19 15.38 -0.35
N GLY A 112 -21.47 16.63 0.04
CA GLY A 112 -22.74 17.01 0.64
C GLY A 112 -23.95 16.71 -0.26
N ASN A 113 -23.80 16.89 -1.57
CA ASN A 113 -24.81 16.61 -2.60
C ASN A 113 -24.71 15.18 -3.19
N ALA A 114 -23.97 14.27 -2.54
CA ALA A 114 -23.72 12.93 -3.05
C ALA A 114 -25.01 12.10 -3.16
N SER A 115 -25.07 11.27 -4.21
CA SER A 115 -26.17 10.32 -4.42
C SER A 115 -26.26 9.29 -3.31
N ALA A 116 -27.42 8.64 -3.17
CA ALA A 116 -27.58 7.49 -2.25
C ALA A 116 -26.54 6.40 -2.52
N LYS A 117 -26.16 6.17 -3.78
CA LYS A 117 -25.15 5.19 -4.18
C LYS A 117 -23.73 5.56 -3.74
N SER A 118 -23.35 6.85 -3.73
CA SER A 118 -22.07 7.27 -3.13
C SER A 118 -22.07 7.07 -1.62
N LYS A 119 -23.18 7.36 -0.95
CA LYS A 119 -23.33 7.16 0.50
C LYS A 119 -23.30 5.67 0.88
N GLU A 120 -23.87 4.80 0.04
CA GLU A 120 -23.81 3.34 0.18
C GLU A 120 -22.36 2.85 0.03
N LEU A 121 -21.63 3.28 -1.01
CA LEU A 121 -20.24 2.96 -1.22
C LEU A 121 -19.37 3.38 -0.03
N ALA A 122 -19.53 4.59 0.48
CA ALA A 122 -18.82 5.08 1.66
C ALA A 122 -19.05 4.20 2.89
N LEU A 123 -20.29 3.77 3.13
CA LEU A 123 -20.63 2.90 4.25
C LEU A 123 -20.02 1.50 4.10
N LEU A 124 -20.06 0.92 2.89
CA LEU A 124 -19.46 -0.39 2.62
C LEU A 124 -17.95 -0.37 2.85
N LEU A 125 -17.26 0.65 2.33
CA LEU A 125 -15.81 0.84 2.52
C LEU A 125 -15.46 1.01 3.99
N THR A 126 -16.14 1.92 4.71
CA THR A 126 -15.88 2.16 6.13
C THR A 126 -16.01 0.88 6.95
N ASN A 127 -17.12 0.15 6.75
CA ASN A 127 -17.38 -1.06 7.54
C ASN A 127 -16.41 -2.20 7.20
N GLN A 128 -16.07 -2.38 5.91
CA GLN A 128 -15.19 -3.45 5.51
C GLN A 128 -13.75 -3.20 6.01
N ILE A 129 -13.23 -1.97 5.83
CA ILE A 129 -11.90 -1.60 6.33
C ILE A 129 -11.84 -1.80 7.84
N TYR A 130 -12.84 -1.29 8.56
CA TYR A 130 -12.90 -1.46 10.02
C TYR A 130 -12.86 -2.93 10.43
N ASN A 131 -13.69 -3.76 9.83
CA ASN A 131 -13.78 -5.17 10.20
C ASN A 131 -12.48 -5.94 9.95
N ASP A 132 -11.84 -5.71 8.80
CA ASP A 132 -10.61 -6.41 8.44
C ASP A 132 -9.42 -5.92 9.29
N VAL A 133 -9.30 -4.62 9.53
CA VAL A 133 -8.22 -4.06 10.34
C VAL A 133 -8.39 -4.37 11.82
N LYS A 134 -9.63 -4.33 12.35
CA LYS A 134 -9.93 -4.70 13.74
C LYS A 134 -9.53 -6.15 14.08
N ALA A 135 -9.52 -7.03 13.10
CA ALA A 135 -9.05 -8.41 13.28
C ALA A 135 -7.55 -8.49 13.63
N ILE A 136 -6.77 -7.46 13.27
CA ILE A 136 -5.34 -7.34 13.56
C ILE A 136 -5.12 -6.48 14.81
N ASP A 137 -5.84 -5.37 14.93
CA ASP A 137 -5.76 -4.43 16.06
C ASP A 137 -7.17 -4.10 16.58
N SER A 138 -7.53 -4.71 17.69
CA SER A 138 -8.85 -4.54 18.33
C SER A 138 -9.14 -3.09 18.75
N GLY A 139 -8.11 -2.25 18.88
CA GLY A 139 -8.21 -0.84 19.21
C GLY A 139 -8.59 0.06 18.03
N PHE A 140 -8.48 -0.43 16.79
CA PHE A 140 -8.84 0.34 15.59
C PHE A 140 -10.30 0.79 15.63
N LYS A 141 -10.61 1.98 15.11
CA LYS A 141 -11.93 2.59 15.26
C LYS A 141 -12.67 2.74 13.94
N ASN A 142 -13.97 2.46 13.98
CA ASN A 142 -14.90 2.86 12.93
C ASN A 142 -15.37 4.29 13.22
N ARG A 143 -14.87 5.27 12.46
CA ARG A 143 -15.26 6.69 12.62
C ARG A 143 -16.44 7.05 11.71
N GLY A 144 -16.93 6.09 10.95
CA GLY A 144 -18.13 6.20 10.13
C GLY A 144 -17.90 6.87 8.78
N ARG A 145 -18.97 6.87 8.00
CA ARG A 145 -19.05 7.72 6.80
C ARG A 145 -19.33 9.17 7.22
N LYS A 146 -18.73 10.11 6.48
CA LYS A 146 -18.84 11.53 6.74
C LYS A 146 -19.19 12.31 5.48
N SER A 147 -19.62 13.54 5.64
CA SER A 147 -19.91 14.45 4.54
C SER A 147 -18.94 15.62 4.54
N ALA A 148 -18.22 15.82 3.43
CA ALA A 148 -17.38 16.99 3.21
C ALA A 148 -17.19 17.25 1.71
N ASN A 149 -17.17 18.52 1.31
CA ASN A 149 -17.02 18.91 -0.10
C ASN A 149 -15.54 18.99 -0.51
N PHE A 150 -14.78 17.90 -0.27
CA PHE A 150 -13.42 17.80 -0.81
C PHE A 150 -13.45 17.91 -2.33
N THR A 151 -12.64 18.78 -2.91
CA THR A 151 -12.69 19.17 -4.32
C THR A 151 -12.71 17.96 -5.27
N VAL A 152 -11.90 16.94 -5.01
CA VAL A 152 -11.79 15.77 -5.90
C VAL A 152 -13.10 15.00 -5.99
N ILE A 153 -13.78 14.77 -4.87
CA ILE A 153 -15.07 14.04 -4.84
C ILE A 153 -16.27 14.93 -5.16
N TYR A 154 -16.19 16.22 -4.86
CA TYR A 154 -17.25 17.17 -5.20
C TYR A 154 -17.32 17.45 -6.70
N LYS A 155 -16.17 17.47 -7.40
CA LYS A 155 -16.09 17.70 -8.86
C LYS A 155 -16.18 16.43 -9.70
N ALA A 156 -16.09 15.25 -9.10
CA ALA A 156 -16.26 13.99 -9.83
C ALA A 156 -17.71 13.84 -10.31
N LEU A 157 -17.90 13.52 -11.60
CA LEU A 157 -19.22 13.37 -12.23
C LEU A 157 -19.85 11.99 -12.02
N MET A 158 -19.10 11.02 -11.53
CA MET A 158 -19.56 9.69 -11.16
C MET A 158 -19.74 9.58 -9.63
N LYS A 159 -20.22 8.44 -9.13
CA LYS A 159 -20.30 8.18 -7.69
C LYS A 159 -18.90 8.29 -7.10
N ALA A 160 -18.70 9.12 -6.09
CA ALA A 160 -17.38 9.47 -5.58
C ALA A 160 -17.31 9.40 -4.06
N VAL A 161 -16.16 8.91 -3.57
CA VAL A 161 -15.80 8.85 -2.15
C VAL A 161 -14.32 9.15 -1.96
N LEU A 162 -13.95 9.56 -0.73
CA LEU A 162 -12.58 9.71 -0.27
C LEU A 162 -12.39 8.89 1.01
N ILE A 163 -11.38 8.04 1.02
CA ILE A 163 -11.04 7.16 2.14
C ILE A 163 -9.87 7.75 2.90
N GLU A 164 -10.04 7.90 4.21
CA GLU A 164 -8.97 8.12 5.18
C GLU A 164 -8.75 6.80 5.93
N HIS A 165 -7.71 6.04 5.54
CA HIS A 165 -7.51 4.67 5.99
C HIS A 165 -7.11 4.55 7.47
N GLY A 166 -6.49 5.57 8.02
CA GLY A 166 -6.01 5.65 9.41
C GLY A 166 -5.23 6.92 9.61
N PHE A 167 -4.82 7.19 10.84
CA PHE A 167 -4.12 8.42 11.21
C PHE A 167 -2.61 8.18 11.31
N TYR A 168 -1.83 8.75 10.39
CA TYR A 168 -0.36 8.59 10.42
C TYR A 168 0.32 9.40 11.54
N ASP A 169 -0.41 10.25 12.26
CA ASP A 169 0.01 10.90 13.51
C ASP A 169 -0.49 10.16 14.77
N ASN A 170 -1.03 8.95 14.63
CA ASN A 170 -1.29 8.01 15.71
C ASN A 170 -0.34 6.81 15.59
N LYS A 171 0.32 6.39 16.68
CA LYS A 171 1.38 5.38 16.64
C LYS A 171 0.89 4.01 16.18
N GLU A 172 -0.29 3.60 16.67
CA GLU A 172 -0.88 2.31 16.35
C GLU A 172 -1.37 2.27 14.90
N ASP A 173 -2.08 3.30 14.45
CA ASP A 173 -2.54 3.39 13.05
C ASP A 173 -1.36 3.50 12.08
N LEU A 174 -0.33 4.26 12.44
CA LEU A 174 0.90 4.33 11.64
C LEU A 174 1.57 2.96 11.49
N ALA A 175 1.65 2.19 12.57
CA ALA A 175 2.20 0.83 12.51
C ALA A 175 1.38 -0.08 11.59
N LEU A 176 0.05 0.03 11.59
CA LEU A 176 -0.82 -0.66 10.64
C LEU A 176 -0.55 -0.22 9.19
N MET A 177 -0.45 1.09 8.95
CA MET A 177 -0.21 1.67 7.61
C MET A 177 1.19 1.33 7.08
N GLN A 178 2.19 1.14 7.94
CA GLN A 178 3.53 0.73 7.54
C GLN A 178 3.62 -0.78 7.27
N ASN A 179 3.05 -1.61 8.12
CA ASN A 179 3.32 -3.05 8.16
C ASN A 179 2.18 -3.92 7.58
N HIS A 180 0.95 -3.38 7.46
CA HIS A 180 -0.24 -4.15 7.08
C HIS A 180 -1.00 -3.55 5.89
N ARG A 181 -0.32 -2.90 4.95
CA ARG A 181 -0.94 -2.25 3.77
C ARG A 181 -1.87 -3.17 2.99
N ASN A 182 -1.51 -4.44 2.84
CA ASN A 182 -2.32 -5.40 2.10
C ASN A 182 -3.71 -5.63 2.72
N VAL A 183 -3.87 -5.43 4.03
CA VAL A 183 -5.19 -5.55 4.68
C VAL A 183 -6.13 -4.43 4.22
N PHE A 184 -5.63 -3.20 4.12
CA PHE A 184 -6.40 -2.09 3.55
C PHE A 184 -6.76 -2.34 2.08
N VAL A 185 -5.80 -2.80 1.28
CA VAL A 185 -6.04 -3.14 -0.14
C VAL A 185 -7.13 -4.19 -0.30
N GLU A 186 -7.08 -5.28 0.48
CA GLU A 186 -8.07 -6.34 0.39
C GLU A 186 -9.43 -5.91 0.93
N ALA A 187 -9.47 -5.08 1.98
CA ALA A 187 -10.71 -4.52 2.49
C ALA A 187 -11.40 -3.60 1.46
N ASP A 188 -10.64 -2.72 0.80
CA ASP A 188 -11.15 -1.88 -0.28
C ASP A 188 -11.67 -2.73 -1.44
N CYS A 189 -10.92 -3.75 -1.86
CA CYS A 189 -11.31 -4.66 -2.93
C CYS A 189 -12.61 -5.40 -2.60
N LYS A 190 -12.73 -5.96 -1.39
CA LYS A 190 -13.96 -6.62 -0.91
C LYS A 190 -15.16 -5.68 -0.94
N ALA A 191 -15.00 -4.45 -0.43
CA ALA A 191 -16.07 -3.46 -0.39
C ALA A 191 -16.53 -3.04 -1.81
N ILE A 192 -15.59 -2.81 -2.72
CA ILE A 192 -15.88 -2.43 -4.10
C ILE A 192 -16.53 -3.61 -4.86
N CYS A 193 -16.04 -4.84 -4.69
CA CYS A 193 -16.68 -6.03 -5.25
C CYS A 193 -18.13 -6.16 -4.75
N LYS A 194 -18.35 -6.02 -3.45
CA LYS A 194 -19.68 -6.06 -2.85
C LYS A 194 -20.59 -4.97 -3.41
N TYR A 195 -20.08 -3.74 -3.57
CA TYR A 195 -20.82 -2.63 -4.15
C TYR A 195 -21.30 -2.90 -5.58
N PHE A 196 -20.49 -3.58 -6.39
CA PHE A 196 -20.85 -3.96 -7.76
C PHE A 196 -21.57 -5.30 -7.88
N GLY A 197 -21.79 -6.03 -6.78
CA GLY A 197 -22.38 -7.37 -6.82
C GLY A 197 -21.45 -8.43 -7.42
N ILE A 198 -20.13 -8.21 -7.35
CA ILE A 198 -19.10 -9.12 -7.83
C ILE A 198 -18.65 -10.03 -6.68
N THR A 199 -18.55 -11.33 -6.92
CA THR A 199 -17.99 -12.26 -5.93
C THR A 199 -16.51 -11.97 -5.73
N TYR A 200 -16.14 -11.61 -4.50
CA TYR A 200 -14.73 -11.43 -4.13
C TYR A 200 -14.00 -12.79 -4.13
N LYS A 201 -12.81 -12.78 -4.70
CA LYS A 201 -11.87 -13.91 -4.67
C LYS A 201 -10.65 -13.48 -3.86
N ALA A 202 -10.31 -14.25 -2.83
CA ALA A 202 -9.09 -14.01 -2.08
C ALA A 202 -7.87 -14.00 -3.01
N PRO A 203 -6.82 -13.21 -2.70
CA PRO A 203 -5.61 -13.29 -3.49
C PRO A 203 -5.14 -14.73 -3.54
N THR A 204 -4.91 -15.25 -4.74
CA THR A 204 -4.16 -16.47 -4.86
C THR A 204 -2.79 -16.17 -4.27
N VAL A 205 -2.54 -16.68 -3.07
CA VAL A 205 -1.18 -16.80 -2.58
C VAL A 205 -0.51 -17.68 -3.63
N LYS A 206 0.15 -17.07 -4.63
CA LYS A 206 1.21 -17.82 -5.27
C LYS A 206 2.10 -18.18 -4.10
N LYS A 207 2.09 -19.46 -3.67
CA LYS A 207 3.24 -19.99 -2.97
C LYS A 207 4.39 -19.49 -3.85
N GLU A 208 5.20 -18.57 -3.32
CA GLU A 208 6.47 -18.31 -3.99
C GLU A 208 7.02 -19.71 -4.20
N GLU A 209 7.17 -20.10 -5.45
CA GLU A 209 7.92 -21.32 -5.78
C GLU A 209 9.17 -21.17 -4.94
N PRO A 210 9.54 -22.16 -4.12
CA PRO A 210 10.68 -22.00 -3.24
C PRO A 210 11.81 -21.54 -4.15
N LYS A 211 12.23 -20.29 -4.01
CA LYS A 211 13.37 -19.74 -4.76
C LYS A 211 14.42 -20.79 -4.63
N GLU A 212 14.88 -21.35 -5.75
CA GLU A 212 15.81 -22.49 -5.75
C GLU A 212 16.90 -22.18 -4.73
N SER A 213 16.82 -22.87 -3.59
CA SER A 213 17.83 -22.70 -2.56
C SER A 213 19.08 -23.43 -3.03
N PHE A 214 20.21 -22.81 -2.90
CA PHE A 214 21.50 -23.41 -3.24
C PHE A 214 22.46 -23.30 -2.06
N LEU A 215 23.49 -24.12 -2.08
CA LEU A 215 24.52 -24.12 -1.06
C LEU A 215 25.65 -23.17 -1.46
N VAL A 216 26.19 -22.49 -0.45
CA VAL A 216 27.37 -21.64 -0.57
C VAL A 216 28.36 -22.00 0.52
N LYS A 217 29.60 -22.24 0.12
CA LYS A 217 30.74 -22.42 1.04
C LYS A 217 31.45 -21.08 1.23
N ILE A 218 31.77 -20.73 2.48
CA ILE A 218 32.62 -19.59 2.81
C ILE A 218 34.06 -19.96 2.49
N ILE A 219 34.73 -19.14 1.68
CA ILE A 219 36.14 -19.28 1.30
C ILE A 219 36.97 -18.07 1.73
N TYR A 220 36.37 -17.15 2.51
CA TYR A 220 37.06 -16.00 3.09
C TYR A 220 37.88 -16.43 4.29
N ASP A 221 39.22 -16.30 4.18
CA ASP A 221 40.24 -16.73 5.15
C ASP A 221 40.62 -15.65 6.17
N GLY A 222 39.93 -14.50 6.16
CA GLY A 222 40.18 -13.41 7.09
C GLY A 222 39.88 -13.81 8.56
N LYS A 223 40.79 -13.51 9.46
CA LYS A 223 40.69 -13.87 10.91
C LYS A 223 39.41 -13.40 11.59
N GLU A 224 38.84 -12.28 11.13
CA GLU A 224 37.60 -11.71 11.71
C GLU A 224 36.31 -12.30 11.11
N GLY A 225 36.42 -13.23 10.15
CA GLY A 225 35.26 -13.82 9.47
C GLY A 225 34.57 -12.87 8.52
N LEU A 226 33.61 -13.40 7.77
CA LEU A 226 32.74 -12.65 6.84
C LEU A 226 31.49 -12.14 7.58
N ASN A 227 31.23 -10.85 7.52
CA ASN A 227 30.11 -10.24 8.22
C ASN A 227 28.76 -10.70 7.71
N ILE A 228 27.85 -11.02 8.64
CA ILE A 228 26.40 -11.11 8.38
C ILE A 228 25.79 -9.72 8.62
N ARG A 229 25.05 -9.23 7.64
CA ARG A 229 24.40 -7.92 7.65
C ARG A 229 22.89 -8.06 7.88
N ALA A 230 22.30 -7.12 8.62
CA ALA A 230 20.84 -7.11 8.86
C ALA A 230 20.02 -7.00 7.59
N GLU A 231 20.54 -6.27 6.59
CA GLU A 231 19.86 -6.02 5.31
C GLU A 231 20.80 -6.34 4.14
N ALA A 232 20.23 -6.48 2.92
CA ALA A 232 20.98 -6.70 1.67
C ALA A 232 21.74 -5.43 1.23
N ASN A 233 22.65 -4.96 2.10
CA ASN A 233 23.41 -3.73 1.97
C ASN A 233 24.70 -3.81 2.76
N LEU A 234 25.84 -3.48 2.15
CA LEU A 234 27.19 -3.54 2.76
C LEU A 234 27.40 -2.51 3.88
N THR A 235 26.55 -1.49 3.99
CA THR A 235 26.62 -0.46 5.04
C THR A 235 25.64 -0.72 6.19
N SER A 236 24.76 -1.72 6.09
CA SER A 236 23.82 -2.06 7.15
C SER A 236 24.52 -2.67 8.36
N LYS A 237 23.83 -2.66 9.52
CA LYS A 237 24.34 -3.17 10.78
C LYS A 237 24.87 -4.61 10.64
N VAL A 238 26.05 -4.87 11.18
CA VAL A 238 26.58 -6.23 11.35
C VAL A 238 25.86 -6.92 12.50
N VAL A 239 25.28 -8.09 12.22
CA VAL A 239 24.48 -8.87 13.18
C VAL A 239 25.12 -10.22 13.53
N GLY A 240 26.27 -10.53 12.92
CA GLY A 240 27.03 -11.74 13.19
C GLY A 240 28.17 -11.92 12.18
N GLN A 241 28.82 -13.06 12.24
CA GLN A 241 29.93 -13.44 11.35
C GLN A 241 29.85 -14.91 10.99
N VAL A 242 30.40 -15.26 9.83
CA VAL A 242 30.59 -16.63 9.34
C VAL A 242 32.08 -16.83 8.97
N TYR A 243 32.55 -18.04 9.09
CA TYR A 243 33.98 -18.35 8.97
C TYR A 243 34.27 -19.31 7.82
N GLU A 244 35.52 -19.34 7.38
CA GLU A 244 36.00 -20.21 6.33
C GLU A 244 35.58 -21.68 6.56
N GLY A 245 35.23 -22.35 5.47
CA GLY A 245 34.81 -23.75 5.49
C GLY A 245 33.35 -23.98 5.80
N GLN A 246 32.64 -23.02 6.42
CA GLN A 246 31.23 -23.16 6.74
C GLN A 246 30.37 -23.15 5.45
N VAL A 247 29.28 -23.92 5.48
CA VAL A 247 28.34 -24.05 4.36
C VAL A 247 26.95 -23.60 4.79
N PHE A 248 26.34 -22.77 3.96
CA PHE A 248 25.03 -22.21 4.23
C PHE A 248 24.07 -22.40 3.06
N THR A 249 22.80 -22.65 3.37
CA THR A 249 21.73 -22.62 2.40
C THR A 249 21.31 -21.17 2.15
N ILE A 250 21.30 -20.76 0.90
CA ILE A 250 20.87 -19.43 0.44
C ILE A 250 19.44 -19.53 -0.07
N VAL A 251 18.58 -18.61 0.34
CA VAL A 251 17.16 -18.56 -0.02
C VAL A 251 16.77 -17.33 -0.83
N GLU A 252 17.65 -16.34 -0.92
CA GLU A 252 17.40 -15.12 -1.70
C GLU A 252 18.73 -14.48 -2.13
N VAL A 253 18.73 -13.86 -3.32
CA VAL A 253 19.83 -13.04 -3.83
C VAL A 253 19.30 -11.64 -4.10
N LYS A 254 19.93 -10.61 -3.49
CA LYS A 254 19.54 -9.21 -3.66
C LYS A 254 20.76 -8.31 -3.49
N ASN A 255 20.94 -7.31 -4.34
CA ASN A 255 22.02 -6.31 -4.25
C ASN A 255 23.41 -6.94 -4.08
N ASN A 256 23.70 -8.02 -4.82
CA ASN A 256 24.93 -8.80 -4.69
C ASN A 256 25.18 -9.35 -3.27
N MET A 257 24.10 -9.68 -2.54
CA MET A 257 24.13 -10.30 -1.22
C MET A 257 23.29 -11.58 -1.24
N TYR A 258 23.66 -12.55 -0.41
CA TYR A 258 23.00 -13.83 -0.20
C TYR A 258 22.29 -13.86 1.15
N LYS A 259 21.00 -14.16 1.18
CA LYS A 259 20.21 -14.34 2.40
C LYS A 259 20.36 -15.73 2.95
N LEU A 260 20.77 -15.83 4.19
CA LEU A 260 20.88 -17.11 4.90
C LEU A 260 19.48 -17.67 5.23
N LYS A 261 19.28 -18.98 5.01
CA LYS A 261 18.03 -19.69 5.33
C LYS A 261 17.66 -19.59 6.82
N SER A 262 18.66 -19.43 7.70
CA SER A 262 18.44 -19.23 9.15
C SER A 262 17.66 -17.96 9.49
N GLY A 263 17.53 -17.01 8.55
CA GLY A 263 16.90 -15.72 8.80
C GLY A 263 17.76 -14.69 9.52
N VAL A 264 18.97 -15.06 9.97
CA VAL A 264 19.87 -14.17 10.75
C VAL A 264 20.28 -12.93 9.94
N GLY A 265 20.40 -13.04 8.60
CA GLY A 265 20.76 -11.90 7.78
C GLY A 265 21.36 -12.27 6.43
N TRP A 266 22.19 -11.38 5.91
CA TRP A 266 22.76 -11.37 4.57
C TRP A 266 24.29 -11.41 4.61
N ILE A 267 24.91 -12.22 3.74
CA ILE A 267 26.35 -12.23 3.50
C ILE A 267 26.66 -11.74 2.09
N SER A 268 27.88 -11.26 1.85
CA SER A 268 28.33 -10.84 0.52
C SER A 268 28.27 -12.01 -0.47
N ALA A 269 27.76 -11.76 -1.68
CA ALA A 269 27.77 -12.72 -2.78
C ALA A 269 29.05 -12.65 -3.64
N ASN A 270 30.05 -11.87 -3.20
CA ASN A 270 31.30 -11.71 -3.93
C ASN A 270 32.07 -13.04 -3.94
N SER A 271 32.46 -13.49 -5.14
CA SER A 271 33.19 -14.75 -5.38
C SER A 271 34.54 -14.82 -4.69
N LYS A 272 35.11 -13.71 -4.22
CA LYS A 272 36.30 -13.68 -3.38
C LYS A 272 36.05 -14.23 -1.96
N TYR A 273 34.81 -14.22 -1.50
CA TYR A 273 34.44 -14.60 -0.13
C TYR A 273 33.63 -15.87 -0.05
N VAL A 274 32.91 -16.20 -1.13
CA VAL A 274 31.96 -17.31 -1.15
C VAL A 274 32.02 -18.07 -2.48
N LYS A 275 31.84 -19.40 -2.41
CA LYS A 275 31.76 -20.29 -3.58
C LYS A 275 30.42 -21.01 -3.57
N LYS A 276 29.67 -20.89 -4.67
CA LYS A 276 28.44 -21.67 -4.91
C LYS A 276 28.83 -23.14 -5.11
N MET A 277 28.09 -24.03 -4.46
CA MET A 277 28.30 -25.48 -4.54
C MET A 277 27.32 -26.11 -5.52
#